data_d506cc43cafb57ccac13f123826a35cc
#
_entry.id   d506cc43cafb57ccac13f123826a35cc
#
_cell.length_a   1.000
_cell.length_b   1.000
_cell.length_c   1.000
_cell.angle_alpha   90.00
_cell.angle_beta   90.00
_cell.angle_gamma   90.00
#
_symmetry.space_group_name_H-M   'P 1'
#
loop_
_entity.id
_entity.type
_entity.pdbx_description
1 polymer ?
#
loop_
_entity_poly.entity_id
_entity_poly.type
_entity_poly.pdbx_seq_one_letter_code
_entity_poly.pdbx_strand_id
1 'polypeptide(L)'
;MTTVIVANDLVGFGKVALTSSLPIMSSCQTEVLPLPTVLLSSHTGEFDNIYVRYLTVDMQGFCGQWKRLDFRVYGLVGGYFKSEEELGLVSQCLTKKRFLFLLDPIMGDNGRLYQGFDRDYVEAMKDFCQQADVIIPNLTEAALLTGSPYLEEGSYDMTTIENLLRNLSRLGPRKVILTGISFETEKIGLAYFDKETNQVIYRMRKRYQSHFYGSGDLLMAILSAGYFHNLDFLKVCDLALDFLNKVLLFTLSSGRPLKYGLCYEPYIGYLFNGINELLEEKNEK
;
A
#
# COMPACT_ATOMS: atom_id res chain seq x y z
N MET A 1 14.97 -15.68 -6.44
CA MET A 1 14.40 -14.33 -6.63
C MET A 1 12.99 -14.33 -6.06
N THR A 2 12.59 -13.31 -5.32
CA THR A 2 11.24 -13.19 -4.74
C THR A 2 10.32 -12.57 -5.78
N THR A 3 9.40 -13.36 -6.33
CA THR A 3 8.46 -12.97 -7.40
C THR A 3 7.08 -12.78 -6.79
N VAL A 4 6.45 -11.62 -7.01
CA VAL A 4 5.13 -11.28 -6.46
C VAL A 4 4.21 -10.70 -7.52
N ILE A 5 2.90 -10.91 -7.38
CA ILE A 5 1.90 -10.24 -8.19
C ILE A 5 1.57 -8.91 -7.53
N VAL A 6 1.48 -7.83 -8.31
CA VAL A 6 0.96 -6.54 -7.85
C VAL A 6 -0.27 -6.18 -8.68
N ALA A 7 -1.44 -6.25 -8.05
CA ALA A 7 -2.72 -5.88 -8.64
C ALA A 7 -3.07 -4.44 -8.23
N ASN A 8 -2.96 -3.51 -9.17
CA ASN A 8 -3.21 -2.08 -8.93
C ASN A 8 -3.47 -1.36 -10.26
N ASP A 9 -3.93 -0.11 -10.24
CA ASP A 9 -4.08 0.69 -11.45
C ASP A 9 -2.73 1.02 -12.11
N LEU A 10 -2.75 1.19 -13.42
CA LEU A 10 -1.60 1.64 -14.20
C LEU A 10 -1.83 3.06 -14.71
N VAL A 11 -1.03 3.98 -14.22
CA VAL A 11 -1.16 5.41 -14.49
C VAL A 11 -0.08 5.87 -15.46
N GLY A 12 -0.49 6.50 -16.58
CA GLY A 12 0.44 6.98 -17.60
C GLY A 12 1.22 8.23 -17.18
N PHE A 13 0.55 9.19 -16.54
CA PHE A 13 1.17 10.40 -16.05
C PHE A 13 0.94 10.60 -14.54
N GLY A 14 2.00 10.90 -13.85
CA GLY A 14 2.07 10.87 -12.38
C GLY A 14 2.73 9.59 -11.89
N LYS A 15 3.28 9.64 -10.69
CA LYS A 15 4.06 8.55 -10.10
C LYS A 15 3.30 7.95 -8.92
N VAL A 16 2.29 7.17 -9.25
CA VAL A 16 1.39 6.49 -8.29
C VAL A 16 1.19 5.03 -8.72
N ALA A 17 0.62 4.24 -7.89
CA ALA A 17 0.19 2.86 -8.16
C ALA A 17 1.28 1.99 -8.81
N LEU A 18 0.98 1.23 -9.88
CA LEU A 18 1.96 0.36 -10.57
C LEU A 18 3.17 1.13 -11.11
N THR A 19 2.97 2.37 -11.57
CA THR A 19 4.07 3.21 -12.09
C THR A 19 5.14 3.49 -11.03
N SER A 20 4.76 3.56 -9.75
CA SER A 20 5.68 3.68 -8.61
C SER A 20 6.10 2.31 -8.06
N SER A 21 5.17 1.38 -7.94
CA SER A 21 5.45 0.07 -7.33
C SER A 21 6.51 -0.73 -8.10
N LEU A 22 6.47 -0.70 -9.44
CA LEU A 22 7.42 -1.41 -10.28
C LEU A 22 8.89 -1.04 -10.02
N PRO A 23 9.30 0.24 -10.14
CA PRO A 23 10.70 0.61 -9.90
C PRO A 23 11.11 0.48 -8.43
N ILE A 24 10.21 0.79 -7.50
CA ILE A 24 10.50 0.71 -6.06
C ILE A 24 10.70 -0.75 -5.62
N MET A 25 9.79 -1.66 -5.95
CA MET A 25 9.94 -3.07 -5.59
C MET A 25 11.12 -3.72 -6.30
N SER A 26 11.39 -3.36 -7.57
CA SER A 26 12.58 -3.81 -8.28
C SER A 26 13.87 -3.37 -7.58
N SER A 27 13.94 -2.12 -7.09
CA SER A 27 15.09 -1.65 -6.29
C SER A 27 15.20 -2.34 -4.92
N CYS A 28 14.10 -2.93 -4.44
CA CYS A 28 14.08 -3.80 -3.26
C CYS A 28 14.31 -5.28 -3.60
N GLN A 29 14.90 -5.61 -4.76
CA GLN A 29 15.20 -6.98 -5.23
C GLN A 29 13.97 -7.90 -5.32
N THR A 30 12.80 -7.33 -5.56
CA THR A 30 11.56 -8.07 -5.74
C THR A 30 11.14 -8.00 -7.21
N GLU A 31 10.96 -9.15 -7.83
CA GLU A 31 10.40 -9.26 -9.18
C GLU A 31 8.89 -9.09 -9.13
N VAL A 32 8.37 -8.15 -9.91
CA VAL A 32 6.94 -7.84 -9.95
C VAL A 32 6.30 -8.39 -11.22
N LEU A 33 5.22 -9.15 -11.05
CA LEU A 33 4.28 -9.51 -12.10
C LEU A 33 3.10 -8.53 -12.04
N PRO A 34 3.07 -7.51 -12.90
CA PRO A 34 2.00 -6.51 -12.84
C PRO A 34 0.67 -7.09 -13.32
N LEU A 35 -0.38 -6.90 -12.52
CA LEU A 35 -1.76 -7.18 -12.88
C LEU A 35 -2.54 -5.85 -12.89
N PRO A 36 -2.57 -5.12 -14.02
CA PRO A 36 -3.28 -3.86 -14.09
C PRO A 36 -4.78 -4.06 -13.93
N THR A 37 -5.40 -3.31 -13.02
CA THR A 37 -6.84 -3.30 -12.78
C THR A 37 -7.55 -2.24 -13.60
N VAL A 38 -6.95 -1.06 -13.69
CA VAL A 38 -7.45 0.08 -14.45
C VAL A 38 -6.29 0.74 -15.18
N LEU A 39 -6.50 1.17 -16.41
CA LEU A 39 -5.58 2.02 -17.15
C LEU A 39 -6.07 3.48 -17.08
N LEU A 40 -5.20 4.36 -16.61
CA LEU A 40 -5.47 5.79 -16.47
C LEU A 40 -4.43 6.60 -17.25
N SER A 41 -4.87 7.62 -18.00
CA SER A 41 -3.90 8.55 -18.63
C SER A 41 -3.12 9.39 -17.64
N SER A 42 -3.74 9.72 -16.50
CA SER A 42 -3.14 10.32 -15.30
C SER A 42 -3.92 9.86 -14.06
N HIS A 43 -3.36 10.02 -12.86
CA HIS A 43 -4.14 9.77 -11.65
C HIS A 43 -5.30 10.78 -11.49
N THR A 44 -6.27 10.44 -10.63
CA THR A 44 -7.52 11.22 -10.49
C THR A 44 -7.39 12.47 -9.62
N GLY A 45 -6.24 12.69 -8.97
CA GLY A 45 -6.00 13.86 -8.13
C GLY A 45 -5.52 15.07 -8.96
N GLU A 46 -6.32 16.14 -8.99
CA GLU A 46 -6.04 17.43 -9.65
C GLU A 46 -5.81 17.38 -11.18
N PHE A 47 -6.33 16.35 -11.87
CA PHE A 47 -6.34 16.26 -13.32
C PHE A 47 -7.77 16.15 -13.84
N ASP A 48 -8.06 16.84 -14.92
CA ASP A 48 -9.36 16.82 -15.60
C ASP A 48 -9.31 15.97 -16.88
N ASN A 49 -10.49 15.54 -17.34
CA ASN A 49 -10.65 14.83 -18.61
C ASN A 49 -9.76 13.59 -18.77
N ILE A 50 -9.62 12.81 -17.70
CA ILE A 50 -8.78 11.62 -17.64
C ILE A 50 -9.37 10.53 -18.53
N TYR A 51 -8.53 9.93 -19.40
CA TYR A 51 -8.91 8.70 -20.08
C TYR A 51 -8.84 7.52 -19.08
N VAL A 52 -9.92 6.76 -19.01
CA VAL A 52 -10.07 5.61 -18.11
C VAL A 52 -10.49 4.39 -18.91
N ARG A 53 -9.78 3.28 -18.71
CA ARG A 53 -10.17 1.97 -19.23
C ARG A 53 -10.10 0.94 -18.10
N TYR A 54 -11.24 0.32 -17.80
CA TYR A 54 -11.31 -0.79 -16.86
C TYR A 54 -10.78 -2.06 -17.52
N LEU A 55 -10.00 -2.85 -16.79
CA LEU A 55 -9.26 -3.99 -17.31
C LEU A 55 -9.75 -5.33 -16.73
N THR A 56 -10.97 -5.40 -16.21
CA THR A 56 -11.55 -6.60 -15.58
C THR A 56 -11.45 -7.83 -16.49
N VAL A 57 -11.79 -7.69 -17.79
CA VAL A 57 -11.68 -8.78 -18.78
C VAL A 57 -10.22 -9.15 -19.04
N ASP A 58 -9.35 -8.14 -19.12
CA ASP A 58 -7.91 -8.34 -19.33
C ASP A 58 -7.30 -9.09 -18.12
N MET A 59 -7.69 -8.76 -16.88
CA MET A 59 -7.28 -9.48 -15.67
C MET A 59 -7.65 -10.96 -15.73
N GLN A 60 -8.85 -11.30 -16.24
CA GLN A 60 -9.24 -12.70 -16.44
C GLN A 60 -8.28 -13.42 -17.40
N GLY A 61 -7.89 -12.75 -18.50
CA GLY A 61 -6.92 -13.26 -19.46
C GLY A 61 -5.54 -13.51 -18.85
N PHE A 62 -5.02 -12.55 -18.06
CA PHE A 62 -3.74 -12.69 -17.33
C PHE A 62 -3.79 -13.88 -16.38
N CYS A 63 -4.78 -13.91 -15.47
CA CYS A 63 -4.94 -14.99 -14.50
C CYS A 63 -5.15 -16.35 -15.20
N GLY A 64 -5.89 -16.38 -16.31
CA GLY A 64 -6.11 -17.59 -17.09
C GLY A 64 -4.83 -18.15 -17.72
N GLN A 65 -3.94 -17.29 -18.21
CA GLN A 65 -2.63 -17.70 -18.71
C GLN A 65 -1.71 -18.15 -17.58
N TRP A 66 -1.59 -17.34 -16.53
CA TRP A 66 -0.68 -17.61 -15.41
C TRP A 66 -0.99 -18.91 -14.67
N LYS A 67 -2.26 -19.32 -14.63
CA LYS A 67 -2.66 -20.64 -14.08
C LYS A 67 -2.05 -21.82 -14.85
N ARG A 68 -1.66 -21.62 -16.12
CA ARG A 68 -1.05 -22.64 -16.98
C ARG A 68 0.47 -22.61 -16.97
N LEU A 69 1.06 -21.52 -16.48
CA LEU A 69 2.51 -21.39 -16.39
C LEU A 69 3.02 -22.08 -15.11
N ASP A 70 4.12 -22.81 -15.25
CA ASP A 70 4.82 -23.42 -14.10
C ASP A 70 5.85 -22.44 -13.55
N PHE A 71 5.39 -21.52 -12.71
CA PHE A 71 6.27 -20.59 -12.01
C PHE A 71 5.80 -20.39 -10.56
N ARG A 72 6.76 -20.03 -9.70
CA ARG A 72 6.49 -19.83 -8.30
C ARG A 72 6.24 -18.34 -8.01
N VAL A 73 5.08 -18.05 -7.43
CA VAL A 73 4.74 -16.74 -6.87
C VAL A 73 4.77 -16.83 -5.35
N TYR A 74 5.43 -15.89 -4.70
CA TYR A 74 5.56 -15.83 -3.24
C TYR A 74 4.38 -15.12 -2.58
N GLY A 75 3.79 -14.15 -3.27
CA GLY A 75 2.70 -13.39 -2.71
C GLY A 75 2.00 -12.48 -3.70
N LEU A 76 1.03 -11.75 -3.18
CA LEU A 76 0.21 -10.78 -3.87
C LEU A 76 0.17 -9.49 -3.06
N VAL A 77 0.26 -8.37 -3.78
CA VAL A 77 -0.04 -7.03 -3.29
C VAL A 77 -1.30 -6.56 -3.98
N GLY A 78 -2.33 -6.20 -3.21
CA GLY A 78 -3.54 -5.57 -3.71
C GLY A 78 -3.52 -4.08 -3.42
N GLY A 79 -3.88 -3.27 -4.38
CA GLY A 79 -4.09 -1.83 -4.25
C GLY A 79 -5.48 -1.44 -4.73
N TYR A 80 -5.59 -0.60 -5.76
CA TYR A 80 -6.85 -0.11 -6.28
C TYR A 80 -7.58 -1.15 -7.14
N PHE A 81 -8.84 -1.39 -6.81
CA PHE A 81 -9.79 -2.18 -7.59
C PHE A 81 -11.05 -1.34 -7.85
N LYS A 82 -11.60 -1.46 -9.05
CA LYS A 82 -12.78 -0.65 -9.43
C LYS A 82 -14.09 -1.26 -8.97
N SER A 83 -14.14 -2.58 -8.80
CA SER A 83 -15.40 -3.28 -8.54
C SER A 83 -15.22 -4.53 -7.69
N GLU A 84 -16.32 -4.99 -7.11
CA GLU A 84 -16.40 -6.27 -6.39
C GLU A 84 -16.01 -7.46 -7.28
N GLU A 85 -16.32 -7.38 -8.60
CA GLU A 85 -15.91 -8.41 -9.56
C GLU A 85 -14.39 -8.57 -9.60
N GLU A 86 -13.64 -7.47 -9.59
CA GLU A 86 -12.17 -7.50 -9.58
C GLU A 86 -11.62 -8.09 -8.28
N LEU A 87 -12.21 -7.75 -7.12
CA LEU A 87 -11.88 -8.39 -5.83
C LEU A 87 -12.12 -9.90 -5.90
N GLY A 88 -13.25 -10.33 -6.46
CA GLY A 88 -13.59 -11.73 -6.66
C GLY A 88 -12.62 -12.46 -7.58
N LEU A 89 -12.16 -11.83 -8.67
CA LEU A 89 -11.15 -12.40 -9.58
C LEU A 89 -9.82 -12.64 -8.88
N VAL A 90 -9.35 -11.69 -8.10
CA VAL A 90 -8.11 -11.83 -7.34
C VAL A 90 -8.25 -12.90 -6.27
N SER A 91 -9.37 -12.94 -5.54
CA SER A 91 -9.67 -14.00 -4.57
C SER A 91 -9.57 -15.39 -5.19
N GLN A 92 -10.11 -15.58 -6.40
CA GLN A 92 -9.99 -16.85 -7.14
C GLN A 92 -8.55 -17.20 -7.54
N CYS A 93 -7.68 -16.19 -7.71
CA CYS A 93 -6.26 -16.43 -7.95
C CYS A 93 -5.55 -16.92 -6.68
N LEU A 94 -6.00 -16.49 -5.49
CA LEU A 94 -5.44 -16.86 -4.19
C LEU A 94 -5.80 -18.29 -3.75
N THR A 95 -6.95 -18.84 -4.15
CA THR A 95 -7.52 -20.10 -3.63
C THR A 95 -6.70 -21.35 -3.93
N LYS A 96 -5.78 -21.33 -4.90
CA LYS A 96 -5.02 -22.53 -5.31
C LYS A 96 -3.68 -22.74 -4.64
N LYS A 97 -3.10 -21.71 -4.00
CA LYS A 97 -1.82 -21.80 -3.27
C LYS A 97 -1.88 -20.82 -2.09
N ARG A 98 -1.25 -21.16 -0.99
CA ARG A 98 -1.10 -20.21 0.13
C ARG A 98 -0.06 -19.16 -0.24
N PHE A 99 -0.51 -18.04 -0.80
CA PHE A 99 0.31 -16.86 -1.02
C PHE A 99 0.30 -16.00 0.25
N LEU A 100 1.38 -15.26 0.49
CA LEU A 100 1.35 -14.13 1.39
C LEU A 100 0.58 -12.99 0.70
N PHE A 101 -0.37 -12.39 1.37
CA PHE A 101 -1.21 -11.35 0.80
C PHE A 101 -1.16 -10.06 1.63
N LEU A 102 -0.65 -9.00 1.00
CA LEU A 102 -0.72 -7.64 1.52
C LEU A 102 -1.76 -6.84 0.74
N LEU A 103 -2.58 -6.10 1.45
CA LEU A 103 -3.66 -5.29 0.87
C LEU A 103 -3.60 -3.86 1.39
N ASP A 104 -3.50 -2.92 0.46
CA ASP A 104 -3.90 -1.54 0.67
C ASP A 104 -5.37 -1.42 0.27
N PRO A 105 -6.30 -1.26 1.23
CA PRO A 105 -7.74 -1.28 0.95
C PRO A 105 -8.21 0.07 0.38
N ILE A 106 -7.64 0.48 -0.75
CA ILE A 106 -7.85 1.79 -1.36
C ILE A 106 -9.32 2.01 -1.70
N MET A 107 -9.99 2.87 -0.95
CA MET A 107 -11.39 3.23 -1.19
C MET A 107 -11.77 4.65 -0.77
N GLY A 108 -10.90 5.36 -0.07
CA GLY A 108 -11.24 6.70 0.38
C GLY A 108 -10.10 7.46 1.06
N ASP A 109 -10.28 8.76 1.20
CA ASP A 109 -9.36 9.64 1.91
C ASP A 109 -10.11 10.84 2.51
N ASN A 110 -9.53 11.49 3.54
CA ASN A 110 -10.11 12.66 4.21
C ASN A 110 -11.57 12.47 4.67
N GLY A 111 -11.90 11.29 5.21
CA GLY A 111 -13.21 10.93 5.72
C GLY A 111 -14.27 10.63 4.65
N ARG A 112 -13.89 10.49 3.37
CA ARG A 112 -14.83 10.30 2.25
C ARG A 112 -14.40 9.16 1.35
N LEU A 113 -15.40 8.42 0.86
CA LEU A 113 -15.19 7.47 -0.25
C LEU A 113 -14.79 8.21 -1.52
N TYR A 114 -13.93 7.58 -2.31
CA TYR A 114 -13.64 8.04 -3.66
C TYR A 114 -14.86 7.91 -4.56
N GLN A 115 -14.92 8.73 -5.59
CA GLN A 115 -16.04 8.74 -6.54
C GLN A 115 -16.23 7.37 -7.20
N GLY A 116 -17.47 6.88 -7.13
CA GLY A 116 -17.88 5.63 -7.75
C GLY A 116 -17.76 4.41 -6.84
N PHE A 117 -17.41 4.59 -5.57
CA PHE A 117 -17.55 3.59 -4.52
C PHE A 117 -18.77 3.89 -3.65
N ASP A 118 -19.37 2.83 -3.12
CA ASP A 118 -20.53 2.86 -2.25
C ASP A 118 -20.35 1.92 -1.05
N ARG A 119 -21.42 1.72 -0.30
CA ARG A 119 -21.40 0.86 0.89
C ARG A 119 -21.22 -0.62 0.55
N ASP A 120 -21.74 -1.06 -0.58
CA ASP A 120 -21.63 -2.46 -1.00
C ASP A 120 -20.16 -2.78 -1.32
N TYR A 121 -19.46 -1.85 -1.99
CA TYR A 121 -18.02 -1.96 -2.19
C TYR A 121 -17.24 -2.00 -0.87
N VAL A 122 -17.61 -1.21 0.15
CA VAL A 122 -16.97 -1.25 1.47
C VAL A 122 -17.12 -2.61 2.13
N GLU A 123 -18.31 -3.23 2.06
CA GLU A 123 -18.52 -4.57 2.62
C GLU A 123 -17.73 -5.63 1.83
N ALA A 124 -17.69 -5.55 0.50
CA ALA A 124 -16.86 -6.44 -0.32
C ALA A 124 -15.36 -6.30 0.00
N MET A 125 -14.87 -5.07 0.18
CA MET A 125 -13.49 -4.81 0.60
C MET A 125 -13.21 -5.35 2.01
N LYS A 126 -14.17 -5.25 2.92
CA LYS A 126 -14.06 -5.83 4.26
C LYS A 126 -13.90 -7.35 4.21
N ASP A 127 -14.68 -8.04 3.38
CA ASP A 127 -14.55 -9.47 3.15
C ASP A 127 -13.22 -9.83 2.47
N PHE A 128 -12.75 -8.97 1.58
CA PHE A 128 -11.46 -9.15 0.94
C PHE A 128 -10.29 -8.98 1.91
N CYS A 129 -10.38 -8.05 2.87
CA CYS A 129 -9.41 -7.88 3.95
C CYS A 129 -9.25 -9.13 4.81
N GLN A 130 -10.28 -9.98 4.96
CA GLN A 130 -10.20 -11.22 5.73
C GLN A 130 -9.19 -12.22 5.13
N GLN A 131 -8.91 -12.11 3.84
CA GLN A 131 -7.98 -12.98 3.13
C GLN A 131 -6.54 -12.50 3.23
N ALA A 132 -6.31 -11.25 3.65
CA ALA A 132 -5.00 -10.64 3.73
C ALA A 132 -4.24 -11.05 5.01
N ASP A 133 -2.93 -11.29 4.88
CA ASP A 133 -2.03 -11.44 6.03
C ASP A 133 -1.73 -10.08 6.67
N VAL A 134 -1.63 -9.04 5.83
CA VAL A 134 -1.33 -7.66 6.22
C VAL A 134 -2.27 -6.70 5.52
N ILE A 135 -2.84 -5.74 6.24
CA ILE A 135 -3.55 -4.60 5.64
C ILE A 135 -2.87 -3.28 6.00
N ILE A 136 -2.92 -2.32 5.07
CA ILE A 136 -2.24 -1.02 5.21
C ILE A 136 -3.22 0.14 4.99
N PRO A 137 -4.31 0.25 5.79
CA PRO A 137 -5.28 1.32 5.62
C PRO A 137 -4.77 2.68 6.08
N ASN A 138 -5.33 3.75 5.52
CA ASN A 138 -5.33 5.08 6.11
C ASN A 138 -6.47 5.23 7.15
N LEU A 139 -6.57 6.38 7.83
CA LEU A 139 -7.60 6.63 8.85
C LEU A 139 -9.03 6.57 8.30
N THR A 140 -9.25 6.99 7.05
CA THR A 140 -10.56 6.92 6.39
C THR A 140 -10.97 5.48 6.12
N GLU A 141 -10.08 4.71 5.54
CA GLU A 141 -10.30 3.30 5.24
C GLU A 141 -10.49 2.48 6.51
N ALA A 142 -9.71 2.78 7.54
CA ALA A 142 -9.86 2.17 8.85
C ALA A 142 -11.25 2.42 9.47
N ALA A 143 -11.75 3.66 9.38
CA ALA A 143 -13.10 4.01 9.83
C ALA A 143 -14.19 3.28 9.04
N LEU A 144 -14.06 3.25 7.70
CA LEU A 144 -14.99 2.55 6.81
C LEU A 144 -15.02 1.03 7.10
N LEU A 145 -13.85 0.39 7.18
CA LEU A 145 -13.73 -1.06 7.45
C LEU A 145 -14.27 -1.46 8.81
N THR A 146 -14.13 -0.63 9.82
CA THR A 146 -14.58 -0.94 11.19
C THR A 146 -15.98 -0.42 11.49
N GLY A 147 -16.55 0.42 10.62
CA GLY A 147 -17.83 1.10 10.88
C GLY A 147 -17.73 2.14 12.00
N SER A 148 -16.54 2.59 12.34
CA SER A 148 -16.31 3.63 13.36
C SER A 148 -16.40 5.03 12.73
N PRO A 149 -16.62 6.08 13.56
CA PRO A 149 -16.49 7.45 13.08
C PRO A 149 -15.09 7.73 12.53
N TYR A 150 -15.01 8.57 11.50
CA TYR A 150 -13.71 9.07 11.00
C TYR A 150 -13.01 9.88 12.09
N LEU A 151 -11.73 9.63 12.26
CA LEU A 151 -10.88 10.30 13.22
C LEU A 151 -10.19 11.50 12.56
N GLU A 152 -10.68 12.70 12.86
CA GLU A 152 -10.02 13.94 12.42
C GLU A 152 -8.67 14.11 13.13
N GLU A 153 -7.72 14.71 12.46
CA GLU A 153 -6.40 14.99 13.02
C GLU A 153 -6.51 15.82 14.31
N GLY A 154 -5.78 15.42 15.35
CA GLY A 154 -5.83 16.04 16.67
C GLY A 154 -7.04 15.65 17.53
N SER A 155 -7.98 14.83 17.01
CA SER A 155 -9.16 14.37 17.75
C SER A 155 -8.96 13.02 18.42
N TYR A 156 -7.80 12.40 18.32
CA TYR A 156 -7.52 11.06 18.84
C TYR A 156 -6.21 10.99 19.63
N ASP A 157 -6.16 10.04 20.53
CA ASP A 157 -4.98 9.68 21.31
C ASP A 157 -4.44 8.29 20.92
N MET A 158 -3.36 7.86 21.56
CA MET A 158 -2.77 6.52 21.32
C MET A 158 -3.76 5.40 21.64
N THR A 159 -4.57 5.53 22.68
CA THR A 159 -5.56 4.52 23.08
C THR A 159 -6.61 4.33 21.99
N THR A 160 -7.07 5.42 21.39
CA THR A 160 -8.03 5.40 20.27
C THR A 160 -7.44 4.67 19.07
N ILE A 161 -6.19 4.96 18.70
CA ILE A 161 -5.48 4.29 17.59
C ILE A 161 -5.25 2.81 17.90
N GLU A 162 -4.87 2.43 19.13
CA GLU A 162 -4.71 1.02 19.51
C GLU A 162 -6.03 0.25 19.40
N ASN A 163 -7.13 0.82 19.83
CA ASN A 163 -8.44 0.19 19.71
C ASN A 163 -8.85 0.02 18.24
N LEU A 164 -8.57 1.01 17.38
CA LEU A 164 -8.84 0.94 15.96
C LEU A 164 -8.01 -0.18 15.28
N LEU A 165 -6.72 -0.27 15.58
CA LEU A 165 -5.84 -1.33 15.09
C LEU A 165 -6.32 -2.73 15.49
N ARG A 166 -6.74 -2.90 16.76
CA ARG A 166 -7.29 -4.17 17.25
C ARG A 166 -8.61 -4.53 16.55
N ASN A 167 -9.47 -3.55 16.30
CA ASN A 167 -10.72 -3.76 15.57
C ASN A 167 -10.45 -4.18 14.11
N LEU A 168 -9.51 -3.53 13.43
CA LEU A 168 -9.07 -3.93 12.08
C LEU A 168 -8.52 -5.36 12.06
N SER A 169 -7.69 -5.73 13.03
CA SER A 169 -7.15 -7.09 13.12
C SER A 169 -8.22 -8.17 13.39
N ARG A 170 -9.36 -7.81 13.99
CA ARG A 170 -10.51 -8.74 14.18
C ARG A 170 -11.18 -9.10 12.86
N LEU A 171 -11.01 -8.29 11.81
CA LEU A 171 -11.49 -8.64 10.47
C LEU A 171 -10.80 -9.86 9.88
N GLY A 172 -9.56 -10.19 10.31
CA GLY A 172 -8.80 -11.35 9.83
C GLY A 172 -7.30 -11.16 9.82
N PRO A 173 -6.78 -10.01 9.35
CA PRO A 173 -5.35 -9.79 9.16
C PRO A 173 -4.53 -10.02 10.44
N ARG A 174 -3.35 -10.62 10.25
CA ARG A 174 -2.39 -10.85 11.36
C ARG A 174 -1.63 -9.58 11.73
N LYS A 175 -1.39 -8.72 10.74
CA LYS A 175 -0.68 -7.46 10.89
C LYS A 175 -1.51 -6.31 10.30
N VAL A 176 -1.52 -5.20 11.00
CA VAL A 176 -2.20 -3.97 10.55
C VAL A 176 -1.22 -2.81 10.62
N ILE A 177 -1.13 -2.05 9.54
CA ILE A 177 -0.32 -0.84 9.46
C ILE A 177 -1.24 0.32 9.17
N LEU A 178 -1.57 1.10 10.18
CA LEU A 178 -2.38 2.29 10.03
C LEU A 178 -1.49 3.47 9.64
N THR A 179 -1.72 4.05 8.47
CA THR A 179 -0.90 5.13 7.92
C THR A 179 -1.53 6.50 8.13
N GLY A 180 -0.72 7.55 8.00
CA GLY A 180 -1.21 8.94 8.09
C GLY A 180 -1.59 9.39 9.51
N ILE A 181 -1.14 8.70 10.54
CA ILE A 181 -1.42 9.11 11.93
C ILE A 181 -0.53 10.29 12.35
N SER A 182 -1.09 11.18 13.15
CA SER A 182 -0.41 12.36 13.67
C SER A 182 -0.98 12.71 15.06
N PHE A 183 -0.12 12.72 16.07
CA PHE A 183 -0.47 13.17 17.43
C PHE A 183 0.01 14.59 17.71
N GLU A 184 0.87 15.11 16.86
CA GLU A 184 1.49 16.44 16.95
C GLU A 184 1.52 17.04 15.53
N THR A 185 1.29 18.34 15.40
CA THR A 185 1.23 19.04 14.10
C THR A 185 2.48 18.83 13.23
N GLU A 186 3.65 18.66 13.86
CA GLU A 186 4.95 18.58 13.19
C GLU A 186 5.37 17.15 12.83
N LYS A 187 4.58 16.14 13.22
CA LYS A 187 4.93 14.73 12.99
C LYS A 187 3.78 13.96 12.37
N ILE A 188 4.11 13.10 11.44
CA ILE A 188 3.22 12.15 10.79
C ILE A 188 3.91 10.79 10.69
N GLY A 189 3.16 9.71 10.66
CA GLY A 189 3.76 8.39 10.55
C GLY A 189 2.78 7.27 10.44
N LEU A 190 3.17 6.13 10.98
CA LEU A 190 2.37 4.91 11.00
C LEU A 190 2.31 4.29 12.40
N ALA A 191 1.24 3.53 12.63
CA ALA A 191 1.12 2.61 13.76
C ALA A 191 1.06 1.18 13.23
N TYR A 192 1.92 0.33 13.74
CA TYR A 192 1.98 -1.10 13.41
C TYR A 192 1.42 -1.92 14.56
N PHE A 193 0.53 -2.85 14.26
CA PHE A 193 0.01 -3.85 15.17
C PHE A 193 0.30 -5.26 14.68
N ASP A 194 0.80 -6.10 15.55
CA ASP A 194 0.99 -7.53 15.31
C ASP A 194 0.12 -8.34 16.27
N LYS A 195 -0.79 -9.12 15.71
CA LYS A 195 -1.74 -9.95 16.47
C LYS A 195 -1.06 -11.04 17.30
N GLU A 196 0.09 -11.55 16.82
CA GLU A 196 0.81 -12.63 17.54
C GLU A 196 1.48 -12.12 18.82
N THR A 197 2.11 -10.95 18.74
CA THR A 197 2.77 -10.33 19.90
C THR A 197 1.84 -9.44 20.71
N ASN A 198 0.68 -9.08 20.14
CA ASN A 198 -0.27 -8.11 20.68
C ASN A 198 0.34 -6.73 20.97
N GLN A 199 1.41 -6.38 20.25
CA GLN A 199 2.13 -5.12 20.40
C GLN A 199 1.67 -4.08 19.39
N VAL A 200 1.60 -2.82 19.83
CA VAL A 200 1.45 -1.65 18.97
C VAL A 200 2.75 -0.85 19.00
N ILE A 201 3.25 -0.51 17.83
CA ILE A 201 4.50 0.23 17.67
C ILE A 201 4.24 1.41 16.73
N TYR A 202 4.72 2.57 17.14
CA TYR A 202 4.60 3.81 16.38
C TYR A 202 5.92 4.18 15.74
N ARG A 203 5.86 4.69 14.50
CA ARG A 203 7.01 5.23 13.78
C ARG A 203 6.60 6.57 13.20
N MET A 204 7.21 7.63 13.69
CA MET A 204 6.88 9.00 13.34
C MET A 204 8.07 9.68 12.66
N ARG A 205 7.79 10.55 11.68
CA ARG A 205 8.79 11.40 11.01
C ARG A 205 8.25 12.83 10.92
N LYS A 206 9.11 13.74 10.47
CA LYS A 206 8.72 15.12 10.22
C LYS A 206 7.60 15.20 9.21
N ARG A 207 6.59 16.01 9.50
CA ARG A 207 5.50 16.34 8.59
C ARG A 207 5.86 17.54 7.72
N TYR A 208 5.52 17.47 6.44
CA TYR A 208 5.56 18.60 5.52
C TYR A 208 4.12 19.03 5.23
N GLN A 209 3.85 20.34 5.32
CA GLN A 209 2.51 20.93 5.14
C GLN A 209 2.14 20.99 3.65
N SER A 210 2.00 19.85 3.01
CA SER A 210 1.65 19.70 1.60
C SER A 210 0.95 18.37 1.36
N HIS A 211 0.11 18.30 0.32
CA HIS A 211 -0.47 17.04 -0.12
C HIS A 211 0.45 16.41 -1.17
N PHE A 212 0.80 15.14 -0.97
CA PHE A 212 1.72 14.39 -1.82
C PHE A 212 1.04 13.19 -2.45
N TYR A 213 0.95 13.18 -3.77
CA TYR A 213 0.43 12.03 -4.52
C TYR A 213 1.49 10.94 -4.64
N GLY A 214 1.11 9.68 -4.37
CA GLY A 214 1.99 8.52 -4.48
C GLY A 214 2.82 8.20 -3.23
N SER A 215 2.67 8.93 -2.12
CA SER A 215 3.39 8.63 -0.88
C SER A 215 2.96 7.29 -0.27
N GLY A 216 1.67 6.97 -0.30
CA GLY A 216 1.13 5.68 0.09
C GLY A 216 1.67 4.55 -0.77
N ASP A 217 1.70 4.74 -2.10
CA ASP A 217 2.21 3.74 -3.05
C ASP A 217 3.69 3.40 -2.82
N LEU A 218 4.53 4.42 -2.55
CA LEU A 218 5.94 4.19 -2.22
C LEU A 218 6.08 3.41 -0.91
N LEU A 219 5.32 3.80 0.12
CA LEU A 219 5.33 3.14 1.42
C LEU A 219 4.89 1.68 1.27
N MET A 220 3.74 1.44 0.61
CA MET A 220 3.20 0.11 0.35
C MET A 220 4.20 -0.78 -0.38
N ALA A 221 4.86 -0.26 -1.44
CA ALA A 221 5.83 -1.01 -2.24
C ALA A 221 7.03 -1.47 -1.41
N ILE A 222 7.61 -0.59 -0.58
CA ILE A 222 8.76 -0.91 0.28
C ILE A 222 8.38 -1.90 1.39
N LEU A 223 7.26 -1.65 2.07
CA LEU A 223 6.77 -2.53 3.13
C LEU A 223 6.45 -3.93 2.61
N SER A 224 5.83 -4.01 1.43
CA SER A 224 5.54 -5.28 0.76
C SER A 224 6.81 -6.05 0.41
N ALA A 225 7.79 -5.40 -0.22
CA ALA A 225 9.06 -6.03 -0.55
C ALA A 225 9.77 -6.58 0.70
N GLY A 226 9.86 -5.79 1.76
CA GLY A 226 10.46 -6.22 3.02
C GLY A 226 9.72 -7.42 3.65
N TYR A 227 8.40 -7.41 3.60
CA TYR A 227 7.58 -8.53 4.11
C TYR A 227 7.81 -9.81 3.32
N PHE A 228 7.82 -9.76 1.99
CA PHE A 228 8.06 -10.92 1.14
C PHE A 228 9.48 -11.47 1.26
N HIS A 229 10.45 -10.61 1.54
CA HIS A 229 11.81 -11.02 1.88
C HIS A 229 11.94 -11.54 3.32
N ASN A 230 10.87 -11.50 4.12
CA ASN A 230 10.86 -11.87 5.55
C ASN A 230 11.99 -11.16 6.32
N LEU A 231 12.10 -9.84 6.12
CA LEU A 231 13.01 -8.97 6.84
C LEU A 231 12.44 -8.56 8.20
N ASP A 232 13.29 -8.01 9.08
CA ASP A 232 12.83 -7.33 10.29
C ASP A 232 11.90 -6.18 9.90
N PHE A 233 10.60 -6.39 10.14
CA PHE A 233 9.57 -5.51 9.62
C PHE A 233 9.63 -4.09 10.19
N LEU A 234 10.10 -3.93 11.44
CA LEU A 234 10.27 -2.61 12.05
C LEU A 234 11.40 -1.84 11.40
N LYS A 235 12.51 -2.50 11.06
CA LYS A 235 13.61 -1.90 10.30
C LYS A 235 13.16 -1.52 8.89
N VAL A 236 12.32 -2.33 8.25
CA VAL A 236 11.72 -1.99 6.96
C VAL A 236 10.82 -0.75 7.07
N CYS A 237 10.01 -0.63 8.13
CA CYS A 237 9.21 0.57 8.39
C CYS A 237 10.09 1.82 8.55
N ASP A 238 11.16 1.72 9.30
CA ASP A 238 12.10 2.83 9.49
C ASP A 238 12.77 3.23 8.16
N LEU A 239 13.27 2.27 7.38
CA LEU A 239 13.85 2.52 6.05
C LEU A 239 12.85 3.18 5.10
N ALA A 240 11.61 2.68 5.06
CA ALA A 240 10.56 3.20 4.19
C ALA A 240 10.20 4.66 4.53
N LEU A 241 10.06 4.96 5.82
CA LEU A 241 9.77 6.32 6.28
C LEU A 241 10.94 7.27 6.07
N ASP A 242 12.18 6.82 6.26
CA ASP A 242 13.37 7.63 6.03
C ASP A 242 13.58 7.90 4.53
N PHE A 243 13.37 6.90 3.67
CA PHE A 243 13.34 7.07 2.23
C PHE A 243 12.29 8.09 1.81
N LEU A 244 11.04 7.88 2.28
CA LEU A 244 9.93 8.78 1.98
C LEU A 244 10.24 10.21 2.41
N ASN A 245 10.76 10.42 3.62
CA ASN A 245 11.11 11.75 4.13
C ASN A 245 12.14 12.47 3.23
N LYS A 246 13.17 11.76 2.75
CA LYS A 246 14.16 12.30 1.79
C LYS A 246 13.50 12.68 0.46
N VAL A 247 12.66 11.81 -0.06
CA VAL A 247 11.94 12.01 -1.33
C VAL A 247 10.98 13.19 -1.24
N LEU A 248 10.22 13.32 -0.15
CA LEU A 248 9.30 14.45 0.06
C LEU A 248 10.05 15.79 0.09
N LEU A 249 11.14 15.87 0.88
CA LEU A 249 11.96 17.06 0.96
C LEU A 249 12.54 17.47 -0.39
N PHE A 250 13.08 16.49 -1.14
CA PHE A 250 13.63 16.74 -2.47
C PHE A 250 12.54 17.18 -3.47
N THR A 251 11.37 16.54 -3.44
CA THR A 251 10.25 16.91 -4.30
C THR A 251 9.82 18.36 -4.06
N LEU A 252 9.73 18.78 -2.80
CA LEU A 252 9.44 20.18 -2.45
C LEU A 252 10.50 21.15 -2.97
N SER A 253 11.80 20.79 -2.81
CA SER A 253 12.92 21.65 -3.24
C SER A 253 13.07 21.72 -4.76
N SER A 254 12.53 20.74 -5.51
CA SER A 254 12.64 20.71 -6.98
C SER A 254 11.75 21.73 -7.69
N GLY A 255 10.77 22.31 -7.00
CA GLY A 255 9.78 23.22 -7.59
C GLY A 255 8.80 22.52 -8.55
N ARG A 256 8.84 21.20 -8.68
CA ARG A 256 7.91 20.43 -9.52
C ARG A 256 6.50 20.46 -8.92
N PRO A 257 5.43 20.65 -9.72
CA PRO A 257 4.06 20.54 -9.24
C PRO A 257 3.82 19.19 -8.55
N LEU A 258 3.32 19.21 -7.30
CA LEU A 258 3.17 18.01 -6.48
C LEU A 258 2.24 16.96 -7.09
N LYS A 259 1.23 17.40 -7.88
CA LYS A 259 0.34 16.51 -8.63
C LYS A 259 1.05 15.65 -9.69
N TYR A 260 2.30 15.93 -10.02
CA TYR A 260 3.09 15.08 -10.93
C TYR A 260 3.76 13.91 -10.23
N GLY A 261 3.49 13.73 -8.93
CA GLY A 261 4.03 12.67 -8.10
C GLY A 261 5.45 12.94 -7.61
N LEU A 262 5.97 12.03 -6.85
CA LEU A 262 7.20 12.17 -6.08
C LEU A 262 8.46 11.97 -6.92
N CYS A 263 9.52 12.75 -6.62
CA CYS A 263 10.82 12.67 -7.28
C CYS A 263 11.74 11.69 -6.52
N TYR A 264 11.50 10.39 -6.64
CA TYR A 264 12.22 9.35 -5.89
C TYR A 264 13.48 8.84 -6.59
N GLU A 265 13.68 9.10 -7.87
CA GLU A 265 14.76 8.56 -8.67
C GLU A 265 16.15 8.82 -8.08
N PRO A 266 16.48 10.02 -7.56
CA PRO A 266 17.80 10.27 -6.96
C PRO A 266 18.09 9.43 -5.71
N TYR A 267 17.06 8.86 -5.08
CA TYR A 267 17.17 8.11 -3.84
C TYR A 267 17.01 6.60 -3.99
N ILE A 268 16.84 6.08 -5.22
CA ILE A 268 16.75 4.64 -5.49
C ILE A 268 17.99 3.90 -4.93
N GLY A 269 19.19 4.47 -5.10
CA GLY A 269 20.41 3.89 -4.53
C GLY A 269 20.41 3.81 -3.00
N TYR A 270 19.84 4.79 -2.31
CA TYR A 270 19.68 4.76 -0.85
C TYR A 270 18.76 3.59 -0.43
N LEU A 271 17.63 3.43 -1.12
CA LEU A 271 16.69 2.34 -0.85
C LEU A 271 17.32 0.97 -1.13
N PHE A 272 18.00 0.82 -2.27
CA PHE A 272 18.68 -0.42 -2.64
C PHE A 272 19.72 -0.84 -1.58
N ASN A 273 20.57 0.10 -1.13
CA ASN A 273 21.59 -0.17 -0.11
C ASN A 273 20.95 -0.57 1.22
N GLY A 274 19.91 0.16 1.68
CA GLY A 274 19.21 -0.17 2.91
C GLY A 274 18.57 -1.55 2.90
N ILE A 275 17.98 -1.97 1.79
CA ILE A 275 17.44 -3.33 1.63
C ILE A 275 18.55 -4.37 1.64
N ASN A 276 19.70 -4.11 0.98
CA ASN A 276 20.86 -5.01 1.00
C ASN A 276 21.37 -5.24 2.41
N GLU A 277 21.56 -4.17 3.19
CA GLU A 277 21.98 -4.26 4.59
C GLU A 277 21.03 -5.15 5.41
N LEU A 278 19.71 -4.99 5.24
CA LEU A 278 18.73 -5.82 5.94
C LEU A 278 18.74 -7.28 5.49
N LEU A 279 19.05 -7.56 4.22
CA LEU A 279 19.19 -8.92 3.69
C LEU A 279 20.46 -9.59 4.23
N GLU A 280 21.57 -8.87 4.32
CA GLU A 280 22.83 -9.35 4.91
C GLU A 280 22.64 -9.70 6.38
N GLU A 281 22.09 -8.78 7.19
CA GLU A 281 21.78 -9.04 8.60
C GLU A 281 20.88 -10.26 8.84
N LYS A 282 19.95 -10.54 7.91
CA LYS A 282 19.08 -11.72 7.99
C LYS A 282 19.87 -13.01 7.75
N ASN A 283 20.85 -12.99 6.83
CA ASN A 283 21.62 -14.16 6.46
C ASN A 283 22.69 -14.53 7.53
N GLU A 284 23.05 -13.58 8.38
CA GLU A 284 23.99 -13.77 9.50
C GLU A 284 23.34 -14.40 10.75
N LYS A 285 22.00 -14.42 10.81
CA LYS A 285 21.20 -15.02 11.90
C LYS A 285 20.75 -16.44 11.57
#